data_f58fe60424a8caf7cc7be78f79d6f797
#
_entry.id   f58fe60424a8caf7cc7be78f79d6f797
#
_cell.length_a   1.000
_cell.length_b   1.000
_cell.length_c   1.000
_cell.angle_alpha   90.00
_cell.angle_beta   90.00
_cell.angle_gamma   90.00
#
_symmetry.space_group_name_H-M   'P 1'
#
loop_
_entity.id
_entity.type
_entity.pdbx_description
1 polymer ?
#
loop_
_entity_poly.entity_id
_entity_poly.type
_entity_poly.pdbx_seq_one_letter_code
_entity_poly.pdbx_strand_id
1 'polypeptide(L)'
;MRTAATLLRVGSVLIGMILMASQAQARQWPGGRQAAVVLTYDDALPSDLNIAIPALDAAGLKGTFFLIGNALVPEQIERWRAAAAEGHELGNHTVRHACPQANYPPARKLDTSEAYDVPMMLAEIRTMNTMLTAIDGKLQHSFATPCGEHLAGGVDYLPVLRVSGLVRYTRSAGWPGGKVLDPMDVPCRWFDEKATGSDMIAAVESARRSGGLLVVGFHGVGGDYLKVSAEAHAQLVAYLKAHADTLWVAPFSTVMDYVASHPENQDGPS
;
A
#
# COMPACT_ATOMS: atom_id res chain seq x y z
N MET A 1 8.19 -43.82 80.19
CA MET A 1 8.86 -43.57 78.88
C MET A 1 7.81 -43.03 77.93
N ARG A 2 7.89 -41.73 77.59
CA ARG A 2 6.95 -41.06 76.67
C ARG A 2 7.74 -40.69 75.45
N THR A 3 7.40 -41.24 74.26
CA THR A 3 7.95 -40.93 72.99
C THR A 3 7.17 -39.76 72.36
N ALA A 4 7.85 -38.66 72.10
CA ALA A 4 7.27 -37.51 71.36
C ALA A 4 7.38 -37.74 69.86
N ALA A 5 6.30 -37.65 69.17
CA ALA A 5 6.24 -37.65 67.70
C ALA A 5 6.32 -36.24 67.19
N THR A 6 7.33 -35.96 66.40
CA THR A 6 7.54 -34.67 65.73
C THR A 6 6.80 -34.67 64.35
N LEU A 7 5.80 -33.82 64.21
CA LEU A 7 5.07 -33.62 62.97
C LEU A 7 5.82 -32.60 62.11
N LEU A 8 6.32 -33.05 60.97
CA LEU A 8 6.92 -32.23 59.94
C LEU A 8 5.81 -31.66 59.06
N ARG A 9 5.63 -30.35 59.11
CA ARG A 9 4.71 -29.63 58.18
C ARG A 9 5.47 -29.30 56.90
N VAL A 10 5.13 -29.97 55.81
CA VAL A 10 5.57 -29.62 54.46
C VAL A 10 4.65 -28.50 53.95
N GLY A 11 5.22 -27.29 53.83
CA GLY A 11 4.54 -26.15 53.22
C GLY A 11 4.67 -26.24 51.70
N SER A 12 3.55 -26.45 50.99
CA SER A 12 3.50 -26.37 49.54
C SER A 12 3.48 -24.91 49.14
N VAL A 13 4.58 -24.44 48.55
CA VAL A 13 4.65 -23.16 47.87
C VAL A 13 4.09 -23.34 46.44
N LEU A 14 2.86 -22.89 46.18
CA LEU A 14 2.31 -22.76 44.86
C LEU A 14 2.97 -21.54 44.19
N ILE A 15 3.94 -21.78 43.31
CA ILE A 15 4.47 -20.77 42.41
C ILE A 15 3.43 -20.59 41.29
N GLY A 16 2.60 -19.56 41.40
CA GLY A 16 1.71 -19.13 40.30
C GLY A 16 2.54 -18.55 39.16
N MET A 17 2.75 -19.33 38.10
CA MET A 17 3.23 -18.79 36.83
C MET A 17 2.14 -17.88 36.25
N ILE A 18 2.34 -16.56 36.39
CA ILE A 18 1.57 -15.58 35.64
C ILE A 18 2.08 -15.66 34.20
N LEU A 19 1.34 -16.37 33.34
CA LEU A 19 1.51 -16.28 31.88
C LEU A 19 1.12 -14.86 31.48
N MET A 20 2.10 -13.97 31.38
CA MET A 20 1.93 -12.72 30.65
C MET A 20 1.75 -13.08 29.18
N ALA A 21 0.50 -13.24 28.74
CA ALA A 21 0.20 -13.24 27.34
C ALA A 21 0.61 -11.84 26.82
N SER A 22 1.66 -11.80 26.03
CA SER A 22 2.03 -10.60 25.27
C SER A 22 0.86 -10.35 24.31
N GLN A 23 -0.03 -9.44 24.68
CA GLN A 23 -1.02 -8.93 23.75
C GLN A 23 -0.23 -8.12 22.72
N ALA A 24 -0.17 -8.60 21.49
CA ALA A 24 0.31 -7.81 20.38
C ALA A 24 -0.42 -6.46 20.41
N GLN A 25 0.32 -5.39 20.60
CA GLN A 25 -0.25 -4.06 20.72
C GLN A 25 -0.84 -3.70 19.34
N ALA A 26 -2.16 -3.49 19.28
CA ALA A 26 -2.79 -3.01 18.07
C ALA A 26 -2.15 -1.68 17.68
N ARG A 27 -1.89 -1.50 16.37
CA ARG A 27 -1.36 -0.23 15.87
C ARG A 27 -2.26 0.92 16.30
N GLN A 28 -1.63 2.01 16.71
CA GLN A 28 -2.35 3.23 17.05
C GLN A 28 -2.41 4.12 15.83
N TRP A 29 -3.61 4.37 15.33
CA TRP A 29 -3.82 5.25 14.19
C TRP A 29 -4.28 6.64 14.63
N PRO A 30 -4.05 7.70 13.82
CA PRO A 30 -4.41 9.07 14.17
C PRO A 30 -5.86 9.19 14.63
N GLY A 31 -6.08 9.92 15.74
CA GLY A 31 -7.41 10.16 16.31
C GLY A 31 -8.08 8.92 16.90
N GLY A 32 -7.31 7.89 17.29
CA GLY A 32 -7.83 6.67 17.90
C GLY A 32 -8.56 5.74 16.93
N ARG A 33 -8.32 5.91 15.63
CA ARG A 33 -8.93 5.05 14.59
C ARG A 33 -8.41 3.62 14.68
N GLN A 34 -9.26 2.68 14.29
CA GLN A 34 -9.02 1.24 14.46
C GLN A 34 -8.15 0.65 13.33
N ALA A 35 -8.18 1.24 12.14
CA ALA A 35 -7.33 0.81 11.02
C ALA A 35 -6.98 1.99 10.11
N ALA A 36 -5.89 1.83 9.33
CA ALA A 36 -5.59 2.68 8.20
C ALA A 36 -5.93 1.97 6.89
N VAL A 37 -6.49 2.72 5.94
CA VAL A 37 -6.82 2.25 4.60
C VAL A 37 -6.19 3.19 3.58
N VAL A 38 -5.43 2.63 2.65
CA VAL A 38 -4.83 3.35 1.52
C VAL A 38 -5.46 2.83 0.24
N LEU A 39 -5.96 3.72 -0.59
CA LEU A 39 -6.51 3.39 -1.91
C LEU A 39 -5.48 3.79 -2.96
N THR A 40 -4.99 2.83 -3.73
CA THR A 40 -3.99 3.06 -4.79
C THR A 40 -4.54 2.66 -6.15
N TYR A 41 -4.20 3.43 -7.17
CA TYR A 41 -4.65 3.28 -8.56
C TYR A 41 -3.43 3.33 -9.47
N ASP A 42 -3.31 2.36 -10.37
CA ASP A 42 -2.13 2.22 -11.21
C ASP A 42 -2.40 2.61 -12.66
N ASP A 43 -1.31 2.95 -13.37
CA ASP A 43 -1.21 3.08 -14.82
C ASP A 43 -1.72 4.40 -15.43
N ALA A 44 -2.14 5.37 -14.64
CA ALA A 44 -2.64 6.66 -15.12
C ALA A 44 -3.85 6.52 -16.08
N LEU A 45 -4.80 5.67 -15.75
CA LEU A 45 -5.91 5.32 -16.62
C LEU A 45 -6.95 6.46 -16.75
N PRO A 46 -7.61 6.61 -17.91
CA PRO A 46 -8.71 7.58 -18.08
C PRO A 46 -9.81 7.44 -17.02
N SER A 47 -10.14 6.22 -16.57
CA SER A 47 -11.14 5.97 -15.54
C SER A 47 -10.74 6.52 -14.16
N ASP A 48 -9.45 6.67 -13.87
CA ASP A 48 -8.99 7.31 -12.63
C ASP A 48 -9.44 8.77 -12.58
N LEU A 49 -9.20 9.51 -13.67
CA LEU A 49 -9.59 10.90 -13.79
C LEU A 49 -11.11 11.10 -13.92
N ASN A 50 -11.80 10.15 -14.57
CA ASN A 50 -13.21 10.32 -14.92
C ASN A 50 -14.18 9.76 -13.86
N ILE A 51 -13.75 8.79 -13.07
CA ILE A 51 -14.61 8.04 -12.15
C ILE A 51 -14.01 7.98 -10.73
N ALA A 52 -12.76 7.50 -10.58
CA ALA A 52 -12.20 7.26 -9.26
C ALA A 52 -11.98 8.57 -8.48
N ILE A 53 -11.26 9.56 -9.05
CA ILE A 53 -11.02 10.86 -8.40
C ILE A 53 -12.33 11.57 -8.05
N PRO A 54 -13.30 11.74 -8.99
CA PRO A 54 -14.58 12.36 -8.65
C PRO A 54 -15.35 11.64 -7.51
N ALA A 55 -15.30 10.32 -7.47
CA ALA A 55 -15.96 9.56 -6.41
C ALA A 55 -15.28 9.77 -5.03
N LEU A 56 -13.94 9.80 -5.01
CA LEU A 56 -13.17 10.07 -3.80
C LEU A 56 -13.42 11.50 -3.30
N ASP A 57 -13.38 12.48 -4.19
CA ASP A 57 -13.61 13.89 -3.85
C ASP A 57 -15.01 14.13 -3.27
N ALA A 58 -16.03 13.57 -3.89
CA ALA A 58 -17.41 13.63 -3.38
C ALA A 58 -17.57 12.99 -2.00
N ALA A 59 -16.69 12.06 -1.67
CA ALA A 59 -16.64 11.43 -0.35
C ALA A 59 -15.75 12.18 0.66
N GLY A 60 -14.94 13.15 0.22
CA GLY A 60 -13.92 13.80 1.04
C GLY A 60 -12.73 12.89 1.35
N LEU A 61 -12.50 11.88 0.51
CA LEU A 61 -11.40 10.91 0.63
C LEU A 61 -10.30 11.25 -0.38
N LYS A 62 -9.07 10.81 -0.09
CA LYS A 62 -7.92 10.97 -1.00
C LYS A 62 -7.24 9.64 -1.24
N GLY A 63 -6.78 9.43 -2.48
CA GLY A 63 -6.06 8.24 -2.93
C GLY A 63 -4.68 8.56 -3.46
N THR A 64 -3.96 7.52 -3.83
CA THR A 64 -2.63 7.59 -4.47
C THR A 64 -2.73 7.03 -5.88
N PHE A 65 -2.23 7.76 -6.86
CA PHE A 65 -2.25 7.39 -8.27
C PHE A 65 -0.82 7.19 -8.75
N PHE A 66 -0.45 5.96 -9.04
CA PHE A 66 0.88 5.60 -9.54
C PHE A 66 0.88 5.72 -11.06
N LEU A 67 1.50 6.79 -11.55
CA LEU A 67 1.44 7.18 -12.95
C LEU A 67 2.58 6.57 -13.76
N ILE A 68 2.26 6.05 -14.95
CA ILE A 68 3.24 5.62 -15.96
C ILE A 68 3.55 6.80 -16.87
N GLY A 69 4.83 7.12 -17.09
CA GLY A 69 5.23 8.25 -17.92
C GLY A 69 4.70 8.19 -19.35
N ASN A 70 4.76 7.02 -19.97
CA ASN A 70 4.27 6.81 -21.36
C ASN A 70 2.73 6.86 -21.49
N ALA A 71 1.99 6.75 -20.40
CA ALA A 71 0.53 6.89 -20.40
C ALA A 71 0.08 8.35 -20.25
N LEU A 72 0.96 9.25 -19.84
CA LEU A 72 0.64 10.66 -19.70
C LEU A 72 0.48 11.33 -21.08
N VAL A 73 -0.63 12.01 -21.26
CA VAL A 73 -0.91 12.81 -22.45
C VAL A 73 -1.12 14.28 -22.07
N PRO A 74 -0.70 15.24 -22.94
CA PRO A 74 -0.73 16.68 -22.61
C PRO A 74 -2.10 17.16 -22.10
N GLU A 75 -3.18 16.63 -22.67
CA GLU A 75 -4.57 17.01 -22.39
C GLU A 75 -5.01 16.65 -20.95
N GLN A 76 -4.30 15.72 -20.31
CA GLN A 76 -4.62 15.24 -18.95
C GLN A 76 -3.72 15.84 -17.86
N ILE A 77 -2.61 16.48 -18.23
CA ILE A 77 -1.62 16.98 -17.26
C ILE A 77 -2.27 17.96 -16.25
N GLU A 78 -3.10 18.87 -16.73
CA GLU A 78 -3.78 19.83 -15.84
C GLU A 78 -4.75 19.13 -14.85
N ARG A 79 -5.36 18.03 -15.28
CA ARG A 79 -6.26 17.26 -14.41
C ARG A 79 -5.46 16.53 -13.32
N TRP A 80 -4.30 15.96 -13.65
CA TRP A 80 -3.39 15.37 -12.66
C TRP A 80 -2.86 16.41 -11.69
N ARG A 81 -2.52 17.62 -12.20
CA ARG A 81 -2.11 18.74 -11.35
C ARG A 81 -3.22 19.17 -10.39
N ALA A 82 -4.45 19.26 -10.88
CA ALA A 82 -5.62 19.57 -10.05
C ALA A 82 -5.83 18.51 -8.97
N ALA A 83 -5.77 17.22 -9.32
CA ALA A 83 -5.89 16.12 -8.35
C ALA A 83 -4.83 16.21 -7.25
N ALA A 84 -3.57 16.52 -7.61
CA ALA A 84 -2.50 16.72 -6.65
C ALA A 84 -2.74 17.94 -5.73
N ALA A 85 -3.24 19.03 -6.30
CA ALA A 85 -3.59 20.25 -5.54
C ALA A 85 -4.75 20.02 -4.58
N GLU A 86 -5.67 19.13 -4.90
CA GLU A 86 -6.79 18.72 -4.04
C GLU A 86 -6.40 17.70 -2.97
N GLY A 87 -5.14 17.26 -2.95
CA GLY A 87 -4.58 16.42 -1.90
C GLY A 87 -4.48 14.93 -2.22
N HIS A 88 -4.73 14.53 -3.45
CA HIS A 88 -4.34 13.20 -3.92
C HIS A 88 -2.82 13.10 -4.05
N GLU A 89 -2.28 11.91 -3.90
CA GLU A 89 -0.86 11.66 -4.15
C GLU A 89 -0.66 11.18 -5.58
N LEU A 90 0.32 11.78 -6.27
CA LEU A 90 0.86 11.22 -7.50
C LEU A 90 2.12 10.44 -7.18
N GLY A 91 2.14 9.17 -7.54
CA GLY A 91 3.24 8.25 -7.32
C GLY A 91 3.91 7.82 -8.64
N ASN A 92 5.09 7.30 -8.52
CA ASN A 92 5.93 6.86 -9.63
C ASN A 92 5.65 5.40 -9.99
N HIS A 93 5.33 5.13 -11.26
CA HIS A 93 5.17 3.77 -11.79
C HIS A 93 6.08 3.54 -13.01
N THR A 94 7.26 4.15 -13.00
CA THR A 94 8.25 4.22 -14.08
C THR A 94 7.75 4.98 -15.32
N VAL A 95 8.61 5.12 -16.33
CA VAL A 95 8.21 5.72 -17.61
C VAL A 95 7.56 4.70 -18.52
N ARG A 96 8.12 3.48 -18.62
CA ARG A 96 7.73 2.47 -19.61
C ARG A 96 6.99 1.26 -19.03
N HIS A 97 6.96 1.14 -17.71
CA HIS A 97 6.30 0.02 -17.03
C HIS A 97 6.82 -1.34 -17.51
N ALA A 98 8.14 -1.55 -17.38
CA ALA A 98 8.77 -2.79 -17.80
C ALA A 98 8.34 -3.98 -16.93
N CYS A 99 7.54 -4.86 -17.48
CA CYS A 99 7.09 -6.10 -16.85
C CYS A 99 7.88 -7.32 -17.36
N PRO A 100 7.81 -8.47 -16.69
CA PRO A 100 8.35 -9.73 -17.20
C PRO A 100 7.82 -10.07 -18.60
N GLN A 101 8.67 -10.66 -19.43
CA GLN A 101 8.31 -11.08 -20.80
C GLN A 101 7.05 -11.98 -20.81
N ALA A 102 6.86 -12.76 -19.77
CA ALA A 102 5.68 -13.62 -19.65
C ALA A 102 4.35 -12.85 -19.65
N ASN A 103 4.36 -11.56 -19.30
CA ASN A 103 3.17 -10.69 -19.29
C ASN A 103 2.88 -10.07 -20.66
N TYR A 104 3.74 -10.29 -21.65
CA TYR A 104 3.64 -9.68 -22.98
C TYR A 104 3.59 -10.72 -24.10
N PRO A 105 3.08 -10.35 -25.28
CA PRO A 105 3.22 -11.18 -26.46
C PRO A 105 4.70 -11.46 -26.77
N PRO A 106 5.06 -12.63 -27.34
CA PRO A 106 6.45 -13.03 -27.61
C PRO A 106 7.24 -12.08 -28.50
N ALA A 107 6.57 -11.22 -29.27
CA ALA A 107 7.20 -10.22 -30.14
C ALA A 107 7.73 -8.99 -29.39
N ARG A 108 7.25 -8.72 -28.19
CA ARG A 108 7.67 -7.55 -27.41
C ARG A 108 8.87 -7.93 -26.54
N LYS A 109 10.07 -7.45 -26.90
CA LYS A 109 11.31 -7.83 -26.23
C LYS A 109 12.10 -6.65 -25.63
N LEU A 110 11.74 -5.41 -25.97
CA LEU A 110 12.58 -4.25 -25.62
C LEU A 110 12.17 -3.56 -24.32
N ASP A 111 10.92 -3.70 -23.91
CA ASP A 111 10.39 -3.03 -22.71
C ASP A 111 10.04 -4.07 -21.65
N THR A 112 10.74 -5.20 -21.59
CA THR A 112 10.55 -6.22 -20.58
C THR A 112 11.57 -6.07 -19.45
N SER A 113 11.23 -6.49 -18.25
CA SER A 113 12.14 -6.39 -17.10
C SER A 113 13.43 -7.18 -17.30
N GLU A 114 13.43 -8.24 -18.14
CA GLU A 114 14.63 -9.01 -18.49
C GLU A 114 15.57 -8.23 -19.41
N ALA A 115 15.05 -7.24 -20.15
CA ALA A 115 15.87 -6.38 -21.04
C ALA A 115 16.51 -5.19 -20.30
N TYR A 116 16.15 -5.00 -19.03
CA TYR A 116 16.69 -3.95 -18.17
C TYR A 116 17.85 -4.46 -17.33
N ASP A 117 18.73 -3.56 -16.95
CA ASP A 117 19.60 -3.72 -15.80
C ASP A 117 19.17 -2.77 -14.66
N VAL A 118 19.79 -2.92 -13.49
CA VAL A 118 19.47 -2.08 -12.33
C VAL A 118 19.68 -0.58 -12.61
N PRO A 119 20.81 -0.14 -13.23
CA PRO A 119 20.99 1.26 -13.63
C PRO A 119 19.88 1.80 -14.54
N MET A 120 19.43 1.02 -15.51
CA MET A 120 18.32 1.40 -16.41
C MET A 120 17.01 1.58 -15.64
N MET A 121 16.66 0.66 -14.73
CA MET A 121 15.47 0.77 -13.89
C MET A 121 15.53 2.02 -13.01
N LEU A 122 16.67 2.31 -12.38
CA LEU A 122 16.81 3.53 -11.59
C LEU A 122 16.76 4.80 -12.44
N ALA A 123 17.21 4.76 -13.69
CA ALA A 123 17.06 5.87 -14.63
C ALA A 123 15.60 6.13 -15.00
N GLU A 124 14.80 5.07 -15.21
CA GLU A 124 13.36 5.16 -15.43
C GLU A 124 12.67 5.83 -14.23
N ILE A 125 12.98 5.37 -13.01
CA ILE A 125 12.41 5.94 -11.77
C ILE A 125 12.79 7.42 -11.62
N ARG A 126 14.06 7.77 -11.86
CA ARG A 126 14.51 9.17 -11.80
C ARG A 126 13.81 10.05 -12.83
N THR A 127 13.68 9.57 -14.06
CA THR A 127 13.02 10.31 -15.14
C THR A 127 11.55 10.54 -14.79
N MET A 128 10.86 9.51 -14.30
CA MET A 128 9.46 9.65 -13.91
C MET A 128 9.29 10.61 -12.72
N ASN A 129 10.19 10.59 -11.73
CA ASN A 129 10.17 11.59 -10.65
C ASN A 129 10.28 13.02 -11.19
N THR A 130 11.13 13.26 -12.20
CA THR A 130 11.24 14.57 -12.83
C THR A 130 9.94 14.98 -13.52
N MET A 131 9.25 14.05 -14.17
CA MET A 131 7.93 14.31 -14.78
C MET A 131 6.88 14.64 -13.71
N LEU A 132 6.83 13.87 -12.65
CA LEU A 132 5.91 14.10 -11.53
C LEU A 132 6.17 15.44 -10.85
N THR A 133 7.44 15.79 -10.58
CA THR A 133 7.82 17.11 -10.04
C THR A 133 7.34 18.26 -10.93
N ALA A 134 7.39 18.11 -12.25
CA ALA A 134 6.86 19.12 -13.17
C ALA A 134 5.32 19.23 -13.12
N ILE A 135 4.62 18.19 -12.68
CA ILE A 135 3.17 18.17 -12.54
C ILE A 135 2.74 18.73 -11.18
N ASP A 136 3.28 18.22 -10.06
CA ASP A 136 2.79 18.48 -8.71
C ASP A 136 3.74 19.36 -7.85
N GLY A 137 4.94 19.66 -8.34
CA GLY A 137 5.94 20.47 -7.64
C GLY A 137 6.66 19.76 -6.49
N LYS A 138 6.34 18.50 -6.19
CA LYS A 138 6.98 17.75 -5.10
C LYS A 138 8.32 17.17 -5.57
N LEU A 139 9.30 17.13 -4.66
CA LEU A 139 10.64 16.61 -4.97
C LEU A 139 10.80 15.11 -4.69
N GLN A 140 9.90 14.54 -3.91
CA GLN A 140 9.93 13.12 -3.55
C GLN A 140 8.57 12.48 -3.75
N HIS A 141 8.57 11.30 -4.33
CA HIS A 141 7.37 10.53 -4.63
C HIS A 141 7.51 9.11 -4.09
N SER A 142 6.37 8.48 -3.80
CA SER A 142 6.29 7.05 -3.57
C SER A 142 6.40 6.30 -4.89
N PHE A 143 6.78 5.04 -4.83
CA PHE A 143 6.97 4.20 -5.99
C PHE A 143 6.09 2.96 -5.91
N ALA A 144 5.58 2.51 -7.04
CA ALA A 144 4.98 1.19 -7.19
C ALA A 144 5.77 0.35 -8.19
N THR A 145 6.08 -0.89 -7.82
CA THR A 145 6.83 -1.80 -8.71
C THR A 145 5.97 -2.21 -9.91
N PRO A 146 6.44 -2.04 -11.16
CA PRO A 146 5.71 -2.51 -12.33
C PRO A 146 5.39 -4.00 -12.26
N CYS A 147 4.14 -4.38 -12.49
CA CYS A 147 3.66 -5.76 -12.40
C CYS A 147 3.94 -6.46 -11.05
N GLY A 148 4.21 -5.72 -9.98
CA GLY A 148 4.67 -6.27 -8.70
C GLY A 148 6.07 -6.87 -8.73
N GLU A 149 6.82 -6.69 -9.83
CA GLU A 149 8.14 -7.27 -10.04
C GLU A 149 9.23 -6.30 -9.58
N HIS A 150 10.23 -6.80 -8.89
CA HIS A 150 11.39 -6.02 -8.44
C HIS A 150 12.72 -6.49 -9.04
N LEU A 151 12.67 -7.28 -10.14
CA LEU A 151 13.85 -7.73 -10.87
C LEU A 151 14.06 -6.89 -12.14
N ALA A 152 15.31 -6.53 -12.39
CA ALA A 152 15.78 -5.95 -13.63
C ALA A 152 16.94 -6.80 -14.16
N GLY A 153 16.75 -7.46 -15.30
CA GLY A 153 17.71 -8.44 -15.82
C GLY A 153 17.99 -9.60 -14.88
N GLY A 154 17.00 -9.98 -14.07
CA GLY A 154 17.14 -11.02 -13.06
C GLY A 154 17.80 -10.58 -11.75
N VAL A 155 18.12 -9.29 -11.59
CA VAL A 155 18.72 -8.72 -10.37
C VAL A 155 17.70 -7.91 -9.61
N ASP A 156 17.56 -8.17 -8.31
CA ASP A 156 16.70 -7.39 -7.41
C ASP A 156 17.23 -5.94 -7.28
N TYR A 157 16.43 -4.97 -7.71
CA TYR A 157 16.78 -3.55 -7.64
C TYR A 157 16.37 -2.86 -6.34
N LEU A 158 15.50 -3.45 -5.51
CA LEU A 158 15.03 -2.82 -4.27
C LEU A 158 16.16 -2.46 -3.30
N PRO A 159 17.19 -3.30 -3.08
CA PRO A 159 18.31 -2.94 -2.19
C PRO A 159 19.05 -1.68 -2.66
N VAL A 160 19.24 -1.52 -3.97
CA VAL A 160 19.90 -0.33 -4.53
C VAL A 160 18.97 0.87 -4.52
N LEU A 161 17.67 0.66 -4.81
CA LEU A 161 16.65 1.72 -4.74
C LEU A 161 16.54 2.29 -3.31
N ARG A 162 16.58 1.45 -2.30
CA ARG A 162 16.51 1.82 -0.88
C ARG A 162 17.59 2.84 -0.49
N VAL A 163 18.81 2.64 -0.96
CA VAL A 163 19.95 3.53 -0.62
C VAL A 163 20.12 4.69 -1.60
N SER A 164 19.39 4.68 -2.71
CA SER A 164 19.50 5.71 -3.75
C SER A 164 18.89 7.06 -3.37
N GLY A 165 17.92 7.07 -2.45
CA GLY A 165 17.12 8.24 -2.12
C GLY A 165 16.18 8.70 -3.23
N LEU A 166 15.99 7.92 -4.30
CA LEU A 166 15.12 8.27 -5.43
C LEU A 166 13.64 8.26 -5.05
N VAL A 167 13.26 7.38 -4.15
CA VAL A 167 11.87 7.25 -3.70
C VAL A 167 11.82 7.18 -2.18
N ARG A 168 10.69 7.57 -1.63
CA ARG A 168 10.50 7.59 -0.19
C ARG A 168 10.00 6.26 0.34
N TYR A 169 9.04 5.69 -0.35
CA TYR A 169 8.36 4.45 0.00
C TYR A 169 8.07 3.65 -1.28
N THR A 170 7.97 2.33 -1.14
CA THR A 170 7.65 1.45 -2.26
C THR A 170 6.46 0.56 -1.91
N ARG A 171 5.44 0.56 -2.78
CA ARG A 171 4.37 -0.41 -2.77
C ARG A 171 4.71 -1.55 -3.73
N SER A 172 4.59 -2.77 -3.26
CA SER A 172 4.73 -3.98 -4.05
C SER A 172 3.37 -4.67 -4.26
N ALA A 173 3.34 -5.71 -5.08
CA ALA A 173 2.16 -6.56 -5.23
C ALA A 173 2.15 -7.77 -4.28
N GLY A 174 3.09 -7.83 -3.33
CA GLY A 174 3.21 -8.93 -2.39
C GLY A 174 1.97 -9.11 -1.51
N TRP A 175 1.83 -10.31 -0.96
CA TRP A 175 0.78 -10.60 0.01
C TRP A 175 1.25 -10.17 1.41
N PRO A 176 0.39 -9.54 2.23
CA PRO A 176 0.75 -9.15 3.60
C PRO A 176 0.91 -10.40 4.47
N GLY A 177 2.10 -10.95 4.51
CA GLY A 177 2.43 -12.14 5.32
C GLY A 177 3.57 -11.92 6.33
N GLY A 178 4.17 -10.73 6.33
CA GLY A 178 5.27 -10.38 7.23
C GLY A 178 4.78 -9.75 8.54
N LYS A 179 5.47 -10.06 9.65
CA LYS A 179 5.20 -9.43 10.95
C LYS A 179 5.65 -7.97 11.01
N VAL A 180 6.64 -7.59 10.19
CA VAL A 180 7.21 -6.25 10.15
C VAL A 180 6.86 -5.60 8.81
N LEU A 181 6.32 -4.39 8.85
CA LEU A 181 6.05 -3.62 7.65
C LEU A 181 7.35 -2.97 7.16
N ASP A 182 7.83 -3.39 5.99
CA ASP A 182 8.94 -2.74 5.30
C ASP A 182 8.43 -1.57 4.45
N PRO A 183 8.78 -0.31 4.75
CA PRO A 183 8.33 0.84 3.95
C PRO A 183 8.82 0.83 2.49
N MET A 184 9.83 0.00 2.19
CA MET A 184 10.35 -0.18 0.82
C MET A 184 9.82 -1.44 0.14
N ASP A 185 8.86 -2.14 0.76
CA ASP A 185 8.21 -3.32 0.19
C ASP A 185 6.82 -3.51 0.81
N VAL A 186 5.96 -2.49 0.68
CA VAL A 186 4.62 -2.50 1.27
C VAL A 186 3.68 -3.29 0.39
N PRO A 187 3.14 -4.43 0.86
CA PRO A 187 2.24 -5.24 0.07
C PRO A 187 0.88 -4.56 -0.11
N CYS A 188 0.18 -4.87 -1.22
CA CYS A 188 -1.17 -4.43 -1.44
C CYS A 188 -2.11 -5.58 -1.81
N ARG A 189 -3.40 -5.40 -1.53
CA ARG A 189 -4.46 -6.30 -1.94
C ARG A 189 -5.11 -5.80 -3.22
N TRP A 190 -4.99 -6.58 -4.28
CA TRP A 190 -5.58 -6.30 -5.58
C TRP A 190 -7.04 -6.73 -5.64
N PHE A 191 -7.82 -5.93 -6.36
CA PHE A 191 -9.19 -6.26 -6.75
C PHE A 191 -9.35 -6.11 -8.27
N ASP A 192 -10.09 -7.02 -8.86
CA ASP A 192 -10.34 -7.11 -10.30
C ASP A 192 -11.85 -7.10 -10.61
N GLU A 193 -12.21 -7.40 -11.84
CA GLU A 193 -13.60 -7.38 -12.34
C GLU A 193 -14.57 -8.33 -11.61
N LYS A 194 -14.05 -9.33 -10.89
CA LYS A 194 -14.87 -10.29 -10.13
C LYS A 194 -15.18 -9.79 -8.72
N ALA A 195 -14.45 -8.78 -8.25
CA ALA A 195 -14.61 -8.28 -6.90
C ALA A 195 -15.90 -7.47 -6.77
N THR A 196 -16.66 -7.79 -5.75
CA THR A 196 -17.84 -7.02 -5.33
C THR A 196 -17.47 -5.96 -4.30
N GLY A 197 -18.35 -4.96 -4.11
CA GLY A 197 -18.19 -4.00 -3.01
C GLY A 197 -18.13 -4.69 -1.64
N SER A 198 -18.88 -5.78 -1.46
CA SER A 198 -18.85 -6.57 -0.23
C SER A 198 -17.48 -7.24 0.02
N ASP A 199 -16.79 -7.71 -1.03
CA ASP A 199 -15.46 -8.31 -0.90
C ASP A 199 -14.44 -7.25 -0.45
N MET A 200 -14.52 -6.06 -1.01
CA MET A 200 -13.66 -4.93 -0.64
C MET A 200 -13.93 -4.47 0.80
N ILE A 201 -15.20 -4.34 1.18
CA ILE A 201 -15.62 -3.99 2.54
C ILE A 201 -15.17 -5.07 3.54
N ALA A 202 -15.27 -6.34 3.18
CA ALA A 202 -14.79 -7.42 4.04
C ALA A 202 -13.27 -7.34 4.31
N ALA A 203 -12.49 -6.88 3.32
CA ALA A 203 -11.05 -6.63 3.51
C ALA A 203 -10.80 -5.46 4.47
N VAL A 204 -11.54 -4.36 4.35
CA VAL A 204 -11.48 -3.22 5.28
C VAL A 204 -11.83 -3.67 6.69
N GLU A 205 -12.91 -4.43 6.85
CA GLU A 205 -13.34 -4.96 8.15
C GLU A 205 -12.32 -5.94 8.76
N SER A 206 -11.60 -6.68 7.93
CA SER A 206 -10.50 -7.53 8.41
C SER A 206 -9.36 -6.68 8.98
N ALA A 207 -8.95 -5.63 8.27
CA ALA A 207 -7.95 -4.68 8.78
C ALA A 207 -8.42 -3.98 10.05
N ARG A 208 -9.70 -3.57 10.12
CA ARG A 208 -10.28 -2.93 11.31
C ARG A 208 -10.23 -3.84 12.52
N ARG A 209 -10.58 -5.12 12.38
CA ARG A 209 -10.53 -6.09 13.49
C ARG A 209 -9.12 -6.38 13.98
N SER A 210 -8.13 -6.34 13.09
CA SER A 210 -6.72 -6.56 13.45
C SER A 210 -5.99 -5.30 13.93
N GLY A 211 -6.62 -4.12 13.84
CA GLY A 211 -5.95 -2.85 14.10
C GLY A 211 -4.87 -2.51 13.05
N GLY A 212 -4.99 -3.08 11.83
CA GLY A 212 -3.94 -3.12 10.82
C GLY A 212 -3.99 -2.00 9.79
N LEU A 213 -3.09 -2.14 8.81
CA LEU A 213 -3.04 -1.36 7.57
C LEU A 213 -3.59 -2.22 6.43
N LEU A 214 -4.48 -1.64 5.62
CA LEU A 214 -4.88 -2.18 4.33
C LEU A 214 -4.45 -1.22 3.21
N VAL A 215 -3.58 -1.68 2.33
CA VAL A 215 -3.31 -1.02 1.05
C VAL A 215 -4.08 -1.76 -0.03
N VAL A 216 -4.92 -1.05 -0.75
CA VAL A 216 -5.75 -1.59 -1.84
C VAL A 216 -5.14 -1.15 -3.17
N GLY A 217 -4.98 -2.09 -4.10
CA GLY A 217 -4.56 -1.84 -5.48
C GLY A 217 -5.73 -1.99 -6.44
N PHE A 218 -5.90 -0.98 -7.28
CA PHE A 218 -6.81 -0.95 -8.42
C PHE A 218 -6.04 -0.61 -9.70
N HIS A 219 -6.57 -1.07 -10.83
CA HIS A 219 -6.32 -0.46 -12.13
C HIS A 219 -7.58 0.33 -12.53
N GLY A 220 -8.31 -0.05 -13.57
CA GLY A 220 -9.51 0.68 -13.98
C GLY A 220 -10.67 0.64 -12.98
N VAL A 221 -11.46 1.70 -12.96
CA VAL A 221 -12.71 1.80 -12.20
C VAL A 221 -13.86 2.08 -13.16
N GLY A 222 -14.74 1.11 -13.37
CA GLY A 222 -15.87 1.23 -14.30
C GLY A 222 -15.48 1.29 -15.78
N GLY A 223 -14.21 1.40 -16.10
CA GLY A 223 -13.64 1.46 -17.43
C GLY A 223 -12.22 0.93 -17.47
N ASP A 224 -11.60 0.94 -18.63
CA ASP A 224 -10.24 0.48 -18.91
C ASP A 224 -10.04 -1.03 -18.64
N TYR A 225 -8.81 -1.48 -18.37
CA TYR A 225 -8.47 -2.90 -18.16
C TYR A 225 -8.32 -3.23 -16.67
N LEU A 226 -8.36 -4.54 -16.34
CA LEU A 226 -8.24 -5.07 -14.96
C LEU A 226 -9.14 -4.30 -13.97
N LYS A 227 -10.31 -3.90 -14.45
CA LYS A 227 -11.20 -2.96 -13.77
C LYS A 227 -12.04 -3.64 -12.68
N VAL A 228 -12.33 -2.87 -11.66
CA VAL A 228 -13.49 -3.12 -10.80
C VAL A 228 -14.71 -2.39 -11.36
N SER A 229 -15.92 -2.83 -11.03
CA SER A 229 -17.11 -2.07 -11.43
C SER A 229 -17.19 -0.73 -10.70
N ALA A 230 -17.72 0.30 -11.38
CA ALA A 230 -17.94 1.62 -10.76
C ALA A 230 -18.85 1.50 -9.53
N GLU A 231 -19.84 0.59 -9.56
CA GLU A 231 -20.74 0.34 -8.45
C GLU A 231 -20.02 -0.26 -7.24
N ALA A 232 -19.18 -1.28 -7.45
CA ALA A 232 -18.40 -1.89 -6.37
C ALA A 232 -17.44 -0.89 -5.70
N HIS A 233 -16.76 -0.07 -6.52
CA HIS A 233 -15.91 1.02 -6.04
C HIS A 233 -16.73 2.06 -5.24
N ALA A 234 -17.89 2.48 -5.75
CA ALA A 234 -18.75 3.44 -5.07
C ALA A 234 -19.27 2.91 -3.72
N GLN A 235 -19.59 1.61 -3.63
CA GLN A 235 -19.97 0.95 -2.37
C GLN A 235 -18.82 1.00 -1.35
N LEU A 236 -17.58 0.69 -1.76
CA LEU A 236 -16.41 0.81 -0.89
C LEU A 236 -16.21 2.26 -0.41
N VAL A 237 -16.24 3.23 -1.33
CA VAL A 237 -16.04 4.66 -1.01
C VAL A 237 -17.11 5.16 -0.05
N ALA A 238 -18.37 4.81 -0.27
CA ALA A 238 -19.47 5.15 0.63
C ALA A 238 -19.29 4.53 2.03
N TYR A 239 -18.85 3.27 2.08
CA TYR A 239 -18.54 2.58 3.33
C TYR A 239 -17.41 3.30 4.10
N LEU A 240 -16.30 3.63 3.45
CA LEU A 240 -15.17 4.32 4.06
C LEU A 240 -15.57 5.70 4.60
N LYS A 241 -16.37 6.46 3.83
CA LYS A 241 -16.93 7.74 4.26
C LYS A 241 -17.80 7.59 5.53
N ALA A 242 -18.67 6.60 5.55
CA ALA A 242 -19.57 6.36 6.68
C ALA A 242 -18.86 5.91 7.97
N HIS A 243 -17.62 5.41 7.86
CA HIS A 243 -16.81 4.92 8.99
C HIS A 243 -15.54 5.76 9.22
N ALA A 244 -15.54 7.02 8.82
CA ALA A 244 -14.38 7.92 8.96
C ALA A 244 -13.99 8.19 10.44
N ASP A 245 -14.86 7.90 11.39
CA ASP A 245 -14.58 7.94 12.83
C ASP A 245 -13.71 6.77 13.30
N THR A 246 -13.81 5.62 12.67
CA THR A 246 -13.09 4.38 13.02
C THR A 246 -12.00 3.99 12.04
N LEU A 247 -12.05 4.52 10.82
CA LEU A 247 -11.08 4.24 9.75
C LEU A 247 -10.32 5.51 9.37
N TRP A 248 -9.01 5.38 9.23
CA TRP A 248 -8.17 6.46 8.69
C TRP A 248 -7.86 6.18 7.23
N VAL A 249 -8.48 6.93 6.33
CA VAL A 249 -8.22 6.85 4.89
C VAL A 249 -7.33 8.02 4.50
N ALA A 250 -6.15 7.73 3.97
CA ALA A 250 -5.18 8.74 3.56
C ALA A 250 -4.29 8.23 2.41
N PRO A 251 -3.62 9.14 1.67
CA PRO A 251 -2.64 8.76 0.65
C PRO A 251 -1.50 7.90 1.21
N PHE A 252 -0.88 7.12 0.34
CA PHE A 252 0.13 6.13 0.70
C PHE A 252 1.31 6.75 1.47
N SER A 253 1.90 7.83 0.95
CA SER A 253 3.02 8.49 1.63
C SER A 253 2.62 9.03 3.01
N THR A 254 1.42 9.56 3.15
CA THR A 254 0.92 10.08 4.43
C THR A 254 0.82 8.98 5.48
N VAL A 255 0.32 7.81 5.09
CA VAL A 255 0.24 6.66 6.01
C VAL A 255 1.63 6.12 6.32
N MET A 256 2.53 6.04 5.34
CA MET A 256 3.90 5.57 5.56
C MET A 256 4.71 6.55 6.42
N ASP A 257 4.51 7.87 6.29
CA ASP A 257 5.12 8.87 7.18
C ASP A 257 4.71 8.67 8.63
N TYR A 258 3.42 8.38 8.82
CA TYR A 258 2.92 8.07 10.16
C TYR A 258 3.55 6.79 10.71
N VAL A 259 3.60 5.72 9.93
CA VAL A 259 4.25 4.46 10.33
C VAL A 259 5.73 4.66 10.64
N ALA A 260 6.45 5.43 9.81
CA ALA A 260 7.88 5.70 10.04
C ALA A 260 8.15 6.52 11.31
N SER A 261 7.22 7.41 11.69
CA SER A 261 7.33 8.21 12.92
C SER A 261 6.83 7.50 14.18
N HIS A 262 6.21 6.31 14.04
CA HIS A 262 5.68 5.48 15.11
C HIS A 262 6.20 4.06 14.97
N PRO A 263 7.46 3.79 15.39
CA PRO A 263 8.10 2.48 15.21
C PRO A 263 7.30 1.30 15.79
N GLU A 264 6.52 1.55 16.84
CA GLU A 264 5.60 0.57 17.45
C GLU A 264 4.51 0.10 16.46
N ASN A 265 4.26 0.85 15.41
CA ASN A 265 3.32 0.48 14.35
C ASN A 265 3.96 -0.33 13.21
N GLN A 266 5.26 -0.57 13.23
CA GLN A 266 5.94 -1.41 12.23
C GLN A 266 5.73 -2.90 12.51
N ASP A 267 5.56 -3.28 13.78
CA ASP A 267 5.27 -4.66 14.17
C ASP A 267 3.78 -4.95 13.93
N GLY A 268 3.50 -5.88 13.04
CA GLY A 268 2.15 -6.34 12.77
C GLY A 268 1.57 -7.13 13.96
N PRO A 269 0.24 -7.27 14.07
CA PRO A 269 -0.34 -8.18 15.04
C PRO A 269 0.17 -9.61 14.79
N SER A 270 0.63 -10.25 15.84
CA SER A 270 1.16 -11.62 15.86
C SER A 270 0.07 -12.65 15.58
#